data_d488ccf4f26b9df2bf27fadfa21c2d8c
#
_entry.id   d488ccf4f26b9df2bf27fadfa21c2d8c
#
_cell.length_a   1.000
_cell.length_b   1.000
_cell.length_c   1.000
_cell.angle_alpha   90.00
_cell.angle_beta   90.00
_cell.angle_gamma   90.00
#
_symmetry.space_group_name_H-M   'P 1'
#
loop_
_entity.id
_entity.type
_entity.pdbx_description
1 polymer ?
#
loop_
_entity_poly.entity_id
_entity_poly.type
_entity_poly.pdbx_seq_one_letter_code
_entity_poly.pdbx_strand_id
1 'polypeptide(L)'
;MKKTVVMIALIVAVTVQAQDQKAQVPQISVSGEGKVKVVPDQAVVTVGFQNAGKDAKEVKTLNDEVVDRVIKFLKKSGIPATDYKTNNVSLNRSYDYEKKKYNFQANQTLTIMIKDLTKYDEVMMGLNDA
;
A
#
# COMPACT_ATOMS: atom_id res chain seq x y z
N MET A 1 -49.49 16.54 -52.55
CA MET A 1 -48.99 15.78 -51.38
C MET A 1 -47.57 15.22 -51.56
N LYS A 2 -47.21 14.57 -52.67
CA LYS A 2 -45.82 14.02 -52.87
C LYS A 2 -44.73 15.11 -52.93
N LYS A 3 -45.03 16.29 -53.52
CA LYS A 3 -44.04 17.41 -53.61
C LYS A 3 -43.80 18.10 -52.31
N THR A 4 -44.79 18.20 -51.41
CA THR A 4 -44.62 18.76 -50.07
C THR A 4 -43.85 17.87 -49.12
N VAL A 5 -44.00 16.54 -49.24
CA VAL A 5 -43.21 15.57 -48.45
C VAL A 5 -41.72 15.62 -48.81
N VAL A 6 -41.44 15.74 -50.12
CA VAL A 6 -40.02 15.85 -50.60
C VAL A 6 -39.37 17.12 -50.10
N MET A 7 -40.12 18.24 -50.06
CA MET A 7 -39.60 19.52 -49.59
C MET A 7 -39.32 19.54 -48.07
N ILE A 8 -40.17 18.86 -47.29
CA ILE A 8 -39.95 18.68 -45.85
C ILE A 8 -38.74 17.78 -45.57
N ALA A 9 -38.55 16.70 -46.35
CA ALA A 9 -37.40 15.82 -46.23
C ALA A 9 -36.07 16.51 -46.55
N LEU A 10 -36.09 17.47 -47.50
CA LEU A 10 -34.90 18.26 -47.87
C LEU A 10 -34.49 19.26 -46.75
N ILE A 11 -35.46 19.82 -46.02
CA ILE A 11 -35.19 20.74 -44.92
C ILE A 11 -34.58 20.02 -43.68
N VAL A 12 -35.04 18.80 -43.40
CA VAL A 12 -34.51 17.97 -42.32
C VAL A 12 -33.06 17.51 -42.61
N ALA A 13 -32.70 17.28 -43.85
CA ALA A 13 -31.35 16.86 -44.22
C ALA A 13 -30.30 17.96 -44.02
N VAL A 14 -30.68 19.22 -44.07
CA VAL A 14 -29.74 20.37 -43.88
C VAL A 14 -29.42 20.66 -42.39
N THR A 15 -30.32 20.27 -41.48
CA THR A 15 -30.11 20.52 -40.05
C THR A 15 -29.15 19.55 -39.36
N VAL A 16 -28.78 18.41 -39.99
CA VAL A 16 -27.87 17.43 -39.43
C VAL A 16 -26.37 17.82 -39.54
N GLN A 17 -26.05 18.82 -40.33
CA GLN A 17 -24.67 19.27 -40.58
C GLN A 17 -24.11 20.26 -39.55
N ALA A 18 -24.94 20.72 -38.59
CA ALA A 18 -24.50 21.62 -37.55
C ALA A 18 -24.00 20.84 -36.30
N GLN A 19 -23.10 19.83 -36.48
CA GLN A 19 -22.30 19.35 -35.38
C GLN A 19 -21.14 20.33 -35.19
N ASP A 20 -21.21 21.09 -34.10
CA ASP A 20 -20.10 21.91 -33.61
C ASP A 20 -18.81 21.08 -33.56
N GLN A 21 -17.98 21.19 -34.56
CA GLN A 21 -16.59 20.86 -34.43
C GLN A 21 -16.01 21.86 -33.44
N LYS A 22 -16.00 21.49 -32.14
CA LYS A 22 -15.19 22.19 -31.15
C LYS A 22 -13.79 22.25 -31.73
N ALA A 23 -13.39 23.44 -32.15
CA ALA A 23 -12.02 23.68 -32.60
C ALA A 23 -11.10 23.19 -31.46
N GLN A 24 -10.38 22.11 -31.70
CA GLN A 24 -9.33 21.66 -30.77
C GLN A 24 -8.28 22.77 -30.75
N VAL A 25 -8.27 23.54 -29.68
CA VAL A 25 -7.20 24.51 -29.45
C VAL A 25 -5.89 23.72 -29.36
N PRO A 26 -4.89 23.99 -30.19
CA PRO A 26 -3.62 23.32 -30.13
C PRO A 26 -3.03 23.51 -28.72
N GLN A 27 -2.92 22.44 -27.96
CA GLN A 27 -2.33 22.45 -26.63
C GLN A 27 -0.93 21.87 -26.71
N ILE A 28 0.05 22.61 -26.23
CA ILE A 28 1.41 22.13 -26.03
C ILE A 28 1.51 21.79 -24.54
N SER A 29 1.69 20.50 -24.24
CA SER A 29 1.97 20.03 -22.89
C SER A 29 3.47 19.88 -22.74
N VAL A 30 4.05 20.62 -21.81
CA VAL A 30 5.48 20.50 -21.46
C VAL A 30 5.59 20.02 -20.03
N SER A 31 6.39 18.98 -19.80
CA SER A 31 6.75 18.49 -18.48
C SER A 31 8.23 18.73 -18.23
N GLY A 32 8.57 19.21 -17.05
CA GLY A 32 9.94 19.36 -16.59
C GLY A 32 10.19 18.43 -15.40
N GLU A 33 11.35 17.80 -15.36
CA GLU A 33 11.78 16.95 -14.24
C GLU A 33 12.98 17.62 -13.54
N GLY A 34 12.88 17.80 -12.23
CA GLY A 34 13.96 18.30 -11.40
C GLY A 34 14.44 17.21 -10.43
N LYS A 35 15.76 16.96 -10.35
CA LYS A 35 16.35 16.02 -9.38
C LYS A 35 17.11 16.81 -8.31
N VAL A 36 16.73 16.60 -7.05
CA VAL A 36 17.46 17.13 -5.90
C VAL A 36 18.13 15.96 -5.17
N LYS A 37 19.42 16.05 -4.93
CA LYS A 37 20.17 15.10 -4.10
C LYS A 37 20.27 15.66 -2.69
N VAL A 38 19.78 14.92 -1.71
CA VAL A 38 19.88 15.25 -0.29
C VAL A 38 20.55 14.10 0.46
N VAL A 39 21.25 14.41 1.53
CA VAL A 39 21.77 13.39 2.45
C VAL A 39 20.60 12.91 3.30
N PRO A 40 20.36 11.58 3.43
CA PRO A 40 19.33 11.07 4.33
C PRO A 40 19.58 11.49 5.78
N ASP A 41 18.55 11.93 6.47
CA ASP A 41 18.56 12.33 7.88
C ASP A 41 17.78 11.37 8.77
N GLN A 42 17.04 10.45 8.17
CA GLN A 42 16.25 9.45 8.87
C GLN A 42 16.13 8.16 8.03
N ALA A 43 15.82 7.05 8.69
CA ALA A 43 15.55 5.78 8.04
C ALA A 43 14.18 5.23 8.42
N VAL A 44 13.53 4.56 7.48
CA VAL A 44 12.29 3.81 7.72
C VAL A 44 12.58 2.33 7.57
N VAL A 45 12.37 1.58 8.64
CA VAL A 45 12.55 0.13 8.69
C VAL A 45 11.19 -0.54 8.79
N THR A 46 10.95 -1.53 7.94
CA THR A 46 9.73 -2.34 7.99
C THR A 46 10.10 -3.78 8.36
N VAL A 47 9.50 -4.27 9.44
CA VAL A 47 9.73 -5.62 9.97
C VAL A 47 8.46 -6.42 9.85
N GLY A 48 8.57 -7.62 9.28
CA GLY A 48 7.46 -8.58 9.18
C GLY A 48 7.64 -9.72 10.19
N PHE A 49 6.57 -10.02 10.92
CA PHE A 49 6.49 -11.16 11.85
C PHE A 49 5.53 -12.18 11.27
N GLN A 50 5.94 -13.43 11.27
CA GLN A 50 5.15 -14.54 10.75
C GLN A 50 5.26 -15.75 11.66
N ASN A 51 4.13 -16.23 12.15
CA ASN A 51 4.03 -17.46 12.91
C ASN A 51 3.00 -18.37 12.26
N ALA A 52 3.25 -19.66 12.24
CA ALA A 52 2.35 -20.65 11.66
C ALA A 52 2.20 -21.84 12.61
N GLY A 53 1.02 -22.46 12.62
CA GLY A 53 0.73 -23.61 13.47
C GLY A 53 -0.63 -24.22 13.18
N LYS A 54 -1.02 -25.17 14.02
CA LYS A 54 -2.26 -25.95 13.86
C LYS A 54 -3.43 -25.34 14.60
N ASP A 55 -3.18 -24.47 15.56
CA ASP A 55 -4.19 -23.79 16.37
C ASP A 55 -4.11 -22.28 16.17
N ALA A 56 -5.25 -21.65 15.86
CA ALA A 56 -5.32 -20.23 15.57
C ALA A 56 -4.97 -19.35 16.77
N LYS A 57 -5.41 -19.76 17.97
CA LYS A 57 -5.17 -19.01 19.21
C LYS A 57 -3.71 -19.06 19.60
N GLU A 58 -3.09 -20.25 19.52
CA GLU A 58 -1.68 -20.43 19.80
C GLU A 58 -0.81 -19.58 18.83
N VAL A 59 -1.08 -19.67 17.53
CA VAL A 59 -0.35 -18.91 16.50
C VAL A 59 -0.47 -17.42 16.73
N LYS A 60 -1.66 -16.93 17.06
CA LYS A 60 -1.87 -15.52 17.41
C LYS A 60 -1.08 -15.12 18.65
N THR A 61 -1.14 -15.91 19.70
CA THR A 61 -0.43 -15.62 20.95
C THR A 61 1.08 -15.54 20.73
N LEU A 62 1.65 -16.51 20.01
CA LEU A 62 3.07 -16.50 19.67
C LEU A 62 3.46 -15.26 18.85
N ASN A 63 2.63 -14.86 17.90
CA ASN A 63 2.89 -13.67 17.12
C ASN A 63 2.86 -12.41 17.97
N ASP A 64 1.86 -12.26 18.84
CA ASP A 64 1.74 -11.14 19.76
C ASP A 64 2.95 -11.05 20.72
N GLU A 65 3.44 -12.19 21.23
CA GLU A 65 4.62 -12.24 22.10
C GLU A 65 5.90 -11.78 21.42
N VAL A 66 6.11 -12.17 20.15
CA VAL A 66 7.26 -11.70 19.36
C VAL A 66 7.20 -10.19 19.18
N VAL A 67 6.06 -9.68 18.78
CA VAL A 67 5.85 -8.24 18.57
C VAL A 67 6.05 -7.46 19.87
N ASP A 68 5.56 -7.97 20.99
CA ASP A 68 5.74 -7.35 22.31
C ASP A 68 7.23 -7.28 22.72
N ARG A 69 8.01 -8.34 22.44
CA ARG A 69 9.47 -8.29 22.68
C ARG A 69 10.13 -7.20 21.87
N VAL A 70 9.79 -7.11 20.58
CA VAL A 70 10.33 -6.05 19.71
C VAL A 70 9.94 -4.66 20.19
N ILE A 71 8.67 -4.45 20.57
CA ILE A 71 8.24 -3.15 21.10
C ILE A 71 8.97 -2.78 22.40
N LYS A 72 9.20 -3.75 23.28
CA LYS A 72 9.99 -3.54 24.52
C LYS A 72 11.44 -3.19 24.19
N PHE A 73 12.03 -3.86 23.20
CA PHE A 73 13.36 -3.55 22.73
C PHE A 73 13.44 -2.11 22.17
N LEU A 74 12.53 -1.71 21.27
CA LEU A 74 12.50 -0.36 20.71
C LEU A 74 12.40 0.73 21.79
N LYS A 75 11.55 0.51 22.79
CA LYS A 75 11.44 1.41 23.94
C LYS A 75 12.76 1.53 24.69
N LYS A 76 13.46 0.41 24.91
CA LYS A 76 14.76 0.37 25.59
C LYS A 76 15.85 1.08 24.78
N SER A 77 15.83 0.98 23.46
CA SER A 77 16.76 1.69 22.54
C SER A 77 16.39 3.17 22.36
N GLY A 78 15.37 3.66 23.08
CA GLY A 78 14.98 5.07 23.08
C GLY A 78 14.24 5.51 21.81
N ILE A 79 13.58 4.59 21.11
CA ILE A 79 12.68 4.91 20.01
C ILE A 79 11.30 5.25 20.60
N PRO A 80 10.79 6.48 20.42
CA PRO A 80 9.51 6.88 20.98
C PRO A 80 8.34 6.15 20.30
N ALA A 81 7.24 5.98 21.03
CA ALA A 81 6.06 5.26 20.54
C ALA A 81 5.40 5.92 19.32
N THR A 82 5.66 7.19 19.08
CA THR A 82 5.21 7.93 17.91
C THR A 82 5.93 7.54 16.61
N ASP A 83 7.11 6.93 16.74
CA ASP A 83 8.01 6.65 15.64
C ASP A 83 7.94 5.17 15.18
N TYR A 84 7.05 4.37 15.77
CA TYR A 84 6.73 3.05 15.24
C TYR A 84 5.23 2.79 15.25
N LYS A 85 4.76 2.02 14.27
CA LYS A 85 3.35 1.65 14.14
C LYS A 85 3.18 0.28 13.52
N THR A 86 2.14 -0.43 13.94
CA THR A 86 1.66 -1.64 13.27
C THR A 86 0.84 -1.24 12.04
N ASN A 87 1.21 -1.75 10.87
CA ASN A 87 0.51 -1.44 9.62
C ASN A 87 -0.48 -2.53 9.22
N ASN A 88 -0.16 -3.78 9.51
CA ASN A 88 -0.99 -4.91 9.13
C ASN A 88 -0.97 -5.97 10.21
N VAL A 89 -2.14 -6.53 10.49
CA VAL A 89 -2.33 -7.70 11.36
C VAL A 89 -3.30 -8.61 10.65
N SER A 90 -2.90 -9.85 10.38
CA SER A 90 -3.78 -10.84 9.76
C SER A 90 -3.58 -12.22 10.38
N LEU A 91 -4.69 -12.95 10.49
CA LEU A 91 -4.70 -14.36 10.87
C LEU A 91 -5.45 -15.12 9.78
N ASN A 92 -4.73 -15.91 9.02
CA ASN A 92 -5.25 -16.62 7.87
C ASN A 92 -5.28 -18.12 8.15
N ARG A 93 -6.30 -18.79 7.60
CA ARG A 93 -6.41 -20.24 7.61
C ARG A 93 -6.15 -20.77 6.21
N SER A 94 -5.25 -21.73 6.08
CA SER A 94 -4.98 -22.48 4.85
C SER A 94 -5.27 -23.96 5.06
N TYR A 95 -5.70 -24.64 4.00
CA TYR A 95 -5.89 -26.09 4.02
C TYR A 95 -4.73 -26.77 3.30
N ASP A 96 -4.05 -27.66 4.01
CA ASP A 96 -2.99 -28.52 3.46
C ASP A 96 -3.64 -29.79 2.89
N TYR A 97 -3.71 -29.89 1.56
CA TYR A 97 -4.36 -31.00 0.86
C TYR A 97 -3.60 -32.32 1.02
N GLU A 98 -2.28 -32.29 1.18
CA GLU A 98 -1.47 -33.49 1.38
C GLU A 98 -1.70 -34.10 2.77
N LYS A 99 -1.69 -33.25 3.79
CA LYS A 99 -1.89 -33.66 5.20
C LYS A 99 -3.33 -33.67 5.63
N LYS A 100 -4.26 -33.21 4.75
CA LYS A 100 -5.72 -33.10 5.03
C LYS A 100 -6.02 -32.36 6.33
N LYS A 101 -5.30 -31.26 6.60
CA LYS A 101 -5.40 -30.48 7.86
C LYS A 101 -5.43 -28.99 7.56
N TYR A 102 -6.05 -28.26 8.46
CA TYR A 102 -5.96 -26.79 8.48
C TYR A 102 -4.70 -26.35 9.20
N ASN A 103 -4.03 -25.36 8.62
CA ASN A 103 -2.95 -24.61 9.23
C ASN A 103 -3.39 -23.15 9.37
N PHE A 104 -2.90 -22.48 10.40
CA PHE A 104 -3.14 -21.08 10.66
C PHE A 104 -1.82 -20.33 10.56
N GLN A 105 -1.86 -19.12 10.05
CA GLN A 105 -0.72 -18.24 9.88
C GLN A 105 -1.09 -16.84 10.32
N ALA A 106 -0.39 -16.35 11.34
CA ALA A 106 -0.47 -14.96 11.75
C ALA A 106 0.66 -14.18 11.09
N ASN A 107 0.33 -13.03 10.53
CA ASN A 107 1.29 -12.09 9.98
C ASN A 107 1.05 -10.72 10.58
N GLN A 108 2.12 -10.05 10.94
CA GLN A 108 2.09 -8.69 11.44
C GLN A 108 3.26 -7.90 10.87
N THR A 109 3.03 -6.63 10.55
CA THR A 109 4.06 -5.75 10.01
C THR A 109 4.18 -4.53 10.90
N LEU A 110 5.40 -4.21 11.31
CA LEU A 110 5.75 -3.03 12.09
C LEU A 110 6.64 -2.11 11.24
N THR A 111 6.27 -0.85 11.14
CA THR A 111 7.11 0.19 10.54
C THR A 111 7.70 1.05 11.64
N ILE A 112 9.02 1.27 11.57
CA ILE A 112 9.82 1.98 12.56
C ILE A 112 10.51 3.13 11.82
N MET A 113 10.38 4.35 12.33
CA MET A 113 11.11 5.52 11.84
C MET A 113 12.28 5.79 12.77
N ILE A 114 13.50 5.70 12.25
CA ILE A 114 14.73 5.97 12.98
C ILE A 114 15.20 7.37 12.58
N LYS A 115 15.00 8.34 13.45
CA LYS A 115 15.38 9.75 13.24
C LYS A 115 16.85 10.01 13.58
N ASP A 116 17.43 9.18 14.41
CA ASP A 116 18.86 9.23 14.75
C ASP A 116 19.57 8.05 14.08
N LEU A 117 20.20 8.31 12.95
CA LEU A 117 20.89 7.30 12.15
C LEU A 117 22.05 6.62 12.87
N THR A 118 22.57 7.20 13.95
CA THR A 118 23.62 6.55 14.76
C THR A 118 23.11 5.30 15.47
N LYS A 119 21.80 5.20 15.70
CA LYS A 119 21.12 4.04 16.31
C LYS A 119 20.70 2.97 15.30
N TYR A 120 20.89 3.22 14.00
CA TYR A 120 20.39 2.33 12.95
C TYR A 120 20.93 0.91 13.11
N ASP A 121 22.24 0.76 13.25
CA ASP A 121 22.88 -0.56 13.36
C ASP A 121 22.47 -1.29 14.66
N GLU A 122 22.40 -0.58 15.79
CA GLU A 122 21.91 -1.13 17.06
C GLU A 122 20.49 -1.66 16.93
N VAL A 123 19.60 -0.87 16.31
CA VAL A 123 18.20 -1.25 16.12
C VAL A 123 18.10 -2.45 15.17
N MET A 124 18.84 -2.47 14.06
CA MET A 124 18.83 -3.58 13.11
C MET A 124 19.31 -4.88 13.73
N MET A 125 20.39 -4.85 14.52
CA MET A 125 20.89 -6.03 15.22
C MET A 125 19.89 -6.52 16.27
N GLY A 126 19.37 -5.63 17.10
CA GLY A 126 18.44 -6.01 18.15
C GLY A 126 17.08 -6.49 17.66
N LEU A 127 16.65 -6.08 16.45
CA LEU A 127 15.46 -6.62 15.80
C LEU A 127 15.63 -8.08 15.35
N ASN A 128 16.87 -8.47 15.04
CA ASN A 128 17.17 -9.85 14.66
C ASN A 128 17.24 -10.80 15.87
N ASP A 129 17.59 -10.27 17.05
CA ASP A 129 17.78 -11.02 18.28
C ASP A 129 16.51 -11.09 19.16
N ALA A 130 15.47 -10.32 18.84
CA ALA A 130 14.20 -10.21 19.58
C ALA A 130 13.19 -11.30 19.18
#